data_c43a1ac40976cd69f3d0a3c5a7371c08
#
_entry.id   c43a1ac40976cd69f3d0a3c5a7371c08
#
_cell.length_a   1.000
_cell.length_b   1.000
_cell.length_c   1.000
_cell.angle_alpha   90.00
_cell.angle_beta   90.00
_cell.angle_gamma   90.00
#
_symmetry.space_group_name_H-M   'P 1'
#
loop_
_entity.id
_entity.type
_entity.pdbx_description
1 polymer ?
#
loop_
_entity_poly.entity_id
_entity_poly.type
_entity_poly.pdbx_seq_one_letter_code
_entity_poly.pdbx_strand_id
1 'polypeptide(L)'
;KKVVGIRSVRHLFRKEVIIHDPDYTRIPEELKALSVDCREYADRKGLKRAPNYFKLWMTDSQDEAVEDINERLESLIDEMSNTRSVTLLTALNTYPVIPIHAHVRPFRNYWLNLLCGIVFPIGLFFYFRIWAFRIRLNKDMERIIKTNEDVIGIIERDQNK
;
A
#
# COMPACT_ATOMS: atom_id res chain seq x y z
N LYS A 1 -14.67 -5.16 4.44
CA LYS A 1 -15.41 -6.26 3.78
C LYS A 1 -15.92 -5.92 2.37
N LYS A 2 -16.15 -4.64 2.02
CA LYS A 2 -16.72 -4.25 0.71
C LYS A 2 -15.69 -4.17 -0.44
N VAL A 3 -14.42 -4.01 -0.16
CA VAL A 3 -13.40 -3.77 -1.20
C VAL A 3 -12.89 -5.07 -1.84
N VAL A 4 -12.86 -6.17 -1.10
CA VAL A 4 -12.49 -7.50 -1.64
C VAL A 4 -13.45 -7.96 -2.74
N GLY A 5 -14.76 -7.61 -2.61
CA GLY A 5 -15.75 -7.93 -3.63
C GLY A 5 -15.56 -7.21 -4.98
N ILE A 6 -15.00 -6.00 -4.97
CA ILE A 6 -14.83 -5.19 -6.20
C ILE A 6 -13.67 -5.71 -7.05
N ARG A 7 -12.57 -6.18 -6.45
CA ARG A 7 -11.47 -6.82 -7.20
C ARG A 7 -11.92 -8.12 -7.87
N SER A 8 -12.65 -8.96 -7.13
CA SER A 8 -13.20 -10.22 -7.68
C SER A 8 -14.14 -10.00 -8.85
N VAL A 9 -14.95 -8.92 -8.81
CA VAL A 9 -15.89 -8.60 -9.90
C VAL A 9 -15.20 -8.09 -11.15
N ARG A 10 -14.09 -7.32 -11.05
CA ARG A 10 -13.33 -6.88 -12.23
C ARG A 10 -12.74 -8.05 -13.02
N HIS A 11 -12.30 -9.13 -12.35
CA HIS A 11 -11.81 -10.33 -13.04
C HIS A 11 -12.91 -11.15 -13.72
N LEU A 12 -14.14 -11.12 -13.19
CA LEU A 12 -15.28 -11.85 -13.76
C LEU A 12 -15.79 -11.26 -15.10
N PHE A 13 -15.55 -9.97 -15.37
CA PHE A 13 -16.03 -9.29 -16.57
C PHE A 13 -14.96 -9.08 -17.67
N ARG A 14 -13.72 -9.53 -17.48
CA ARG A 14 -12.69 -9.49 -18.51
C ARG A 14 -12.92 -10.63 -19.51
N LYS A 15 -13.48 -10.31 -20.66
CA LYS A 15 -13.91 -11.25 -21.72
C LYS A 15 -12.78 -11.92 -22.51
N GLU A 16 -11.53 -11.49 -22.36
CA GLU A 16 -10.36 -12.12 -23.00
C GLU A 16 -9.19 -12.09 -22.02
N VAL A 17 -8.98 -13.19 -21.33
CA VAL A 17 -7.73 -13.42 -20.60
C VAL A 17 -6.73 -13.96 -21.62
N ILE A 18 -5.93 -13.09 -22.20
CA ILE A 18 -4.72 -13.52 -22.90
C ILE A 18 -3.81 -14.05 -21.80
N ILE A 19 -3.71 -15.38 -21.71
CA ILE A 19 -2.81 -16.05 -20.74
C ILE A 19 -1.40 -15.82 -21.29
N HIS A 20 -0.78 -14.74 -20.89
CA HIS A 20 0.67 -14.61 -20.98
C HIS A 20 1.25 -15.31 -19.77
N ASP A 21 2.21 -16.21 -19.99
CA ASP A 21 2.99 -16.73 -18.87
C ASP A 21 3.71 -15.54 -18.21
N PRO A 22 3.48 -15.30 -16.92
CA PRO A 22 4.12 -14.17 -16.24
C PRO A 22 5.65 -14.34 -16.26
N ASP A 23 6.36 -13.24 -16.39
CA ASP A 23 7.83 -13.26 -16.36
C ASP A 23 8.32 -13.53 -14.92
N TYR A 24 8.44 -14.83 -14.63
CA TYR A 24 8.86 -15.31 -13.31
C TYR A 24 10.30 -14.95 -12.94
N THR A 25 11.10 -14.40 -13.86
CA THR A 25 12.46 -13.92 -13.54
C THR A 25 12.42 -12.45 -13.09
N ARG A 26 11.63 -11.62 -13.74
CA ARG A 26 11.49 -10.20 -13.46
C ARG A 26 10.65 -9.93 -12.20
N ILE A 27 9.55 -10.65 -12.04
CA ILE A 27 8.58 -10.42 -10.94
C ILE A 27 9.23 -10.50 -9.55
N PRO A 28 10.06 -11.51 -9.20
CA PRO A 28 10.72 -11.55 -7.90
C PRO A 28 11.64 -10.37 -7.64
N GLU A 29 12.32 -9.85 -8.66
CA GLU A 29 13.20 -8.69 -8.53
C GLU A 29 12.39 -7.43 -8.25
N GLU A 30 11.29 -7.23 -8.98
CA GLU A 30 10.40 -6.08 -8.75
C GLU A 30 9.72 -6.14 -7.38
N LEU A 31 9.32 -7.32 -6.91
CA LEU A 31 8.77 -7.49 -5.56
C LEU A 31 9.80 -7.19 -4.48
N LYS A 32 11.07 -7.57 -4.69
CA LYS A 32 12.17 -7.22 -3.78
C LYS A 32 12.40 -5.70 -3.76
N ALA A 33 12.44 -5.07 -4.93
CA ALA A 33 12.59 -3.61 -5.04
C ALA A 33 11.43 -2.88 -4.34
N LEU A 34 10.20 -3.31 -4.58
CA LEU A 34 9.02 -2.74 -3.91
C LEU A 34 9.06 -2.89 -2.39
N SER A 35 9.60 -4.02 -1.89
CA SER A 35 9.78 -4.23 -0.44
C SER A 35 10.82 -3.28 0.16
N VAL A 36 11.89 -2.96 -0.58
CA VAL A 36 12.88 -1.95 -0.19
C VAL A 36 12.23 -0.56 -0.14
N ASP A 37 11.49 -0.19 -1.18
CA ASP A 37 10.80 1.10 -1.26
C ASP A 37 9.80 1.29 -0.10
N CYS A 38 9.02 0.24 0.23
CA CYS A 38 8.12 0.26 1.38
C CYS A 38 8.87 0.48 2.71
N ARG A 39 10.02 -0.17 2.88
CA ARG A 39 10.84 -0.04 4.09
C ARG A 39 11.45 1.35 4.19
N GLU A 40 12.06 1.83 3.11
CA GLU A 40 12.64 3.17 3.06
C GLU A 40 11.60 4.25 3.28
N TYR A 41 10.41 4.10 2.69
CA TYR A 41 9.30 5.02 2.92
C TYR A 41 8.91 5.06 4.40
N ALA A 42 8.70 3.89 5.02
CA ALA A 42 8.32 3.80 6.42
C ALA A 42 9.35 4.44 7.36
N ASP A 43 10.65 4.24 7.08
CA ASP A 43 11.74 4.80 7.86
C ASP A 43 11.89 6.30 7.62
N ARG A 44 11.88 6.77 6.38
CA ARG A 44 11.97 8.20 6.02
C ARG A 44 10.84 9.02 6.63
N LYS A 45 9.63 8.49 6.62
CA LYS A 45 8.45 9.15 7.23
C LYS A 45 8.37 8.92 8.75
N GLY A 46 9.18 8.02 9.29
CA GLY A 46 9.17 7.68 10.71
C GLY A 46 7.78 7.20 11.15
N LEU A 47 7.15 6.31 10.40
CA LEU A 47 5.76 5.87 10.63
C LEU A 47 5.58 5.21 11.99
N LYS A 48 6.63 4.59 12.54
CA LYS A 48 6.63 3.94 13.86
C LYS A 48 6.60 4.93 15.03
N ARG A 49 6.93 6.20 14.78
CA ARG A 49 7.01 7.22 15.83
C ARG A 49 5.80 8.14 15.81
N ALA A 50 5.40 8.62 16.97
CA ALA A 50 4.40 9.67 17.06
C ALA A 50 4.90 10.93 16.34
N PRO A 51 4.09 11.51 15.44
CA PRO A 51 4.50 12.72 14.71
C PRO A 51 4.61 13.90 15.68
N ASN A 52 5.55 14.81 15.40
CA ASN A 52 5.59 16.07 16.14
C ASN A 52 4.34 16.88 15.79
N TYR A 53 3.60 17.32 16.81
CA TYR A 53 2.34 18.03 16.67
C TYR A 53 2.46 19.25 15.73
N PHE A 54 3.40 20.14 16.03
CA PHE A 54 3.57 21.37 15.25
C PHE A 54 4.06 21.08 13.81
N LYS A 55 5.03 20.18 13.69
CA LYS A 55 5.57 19.82 12.37
C LYS A 55 4.51 19.19 11.47
N LEU A 56 3.56 18.45 12.05
CA LEU A 56 2.47 17.83 11.31
C LEU A 56 1.62 18.85 10.54
N TRP A 57 1.36 20.01 11.17
CA TRP A 57 0.52 21.06 10.59
C TRP A 57 1.26 21.97 9.60
N MET A 58 2.59 21.95 9.63
CA MET A 58 3.44 22.79 8.78
C MET A 58 3.93 22.09 7.51
N THR A 59 3.84 20.76 7.44
CA THR A 59 4.40 19.98 6.32
C THR A 59 3.36 19.79 5.23
N ASP A 60 3.74 19.98 3.97
CA ASP A 60 2.87 19.65 2.83
C ASP A 60 2.81 18.14 2.60
N SER A 61 1.62 17.60 2.31
CA SER A 61 1.35 16.16 2.47
C SER A 61 0.80 15.49 1.24
N GLN A 62 1.23 15.86 0.06
CA GLN A 62 1.01 14.95 -1.08
C GLN A 62 2.06 13.83 -0.99
N ASP A 63 1.59 12.61 -0.86
CA ASP A 63 2.43 11.44 -0.72
C ASP A 63 2.42 10.63 -2.02
N GLU A 64 3.00 11.23 -3.07
CA GLU A 64 3.19 10.63 -4.40
C GLU A 64 3.88 9.25 -4.30
N ALA A 65 4.74 9.06 -3.30
CA ALA A 65 5.43 7.79 -3.11
C ALA A 65 4.49 6.63 -2.71
N VAL A 66 3.40 6.90 -1.98
CA VAL A 66 2.40 5.86 -1.66
C VAL A 66 1.57 5.51 -2.89
N GLU A 67 1.28 6.51 -3.71
CA GLU A 67 0.57 6.32 -4.99
C GLU A 67 1.40 5.46 -5.94
N ASP A 68 2.68 5.76 -6.10
CA ASP A 68 3.62 4.97 -6.91
C ASP A 68 3.73 3.51 -6.42
N ILE A 69 3.88 3.30 -5.10
CA ILE A 69 3.91 1.95 -4.52
C ILE A 69 2.61 1.18 -4.83
N ASN A 70 1.46 1.83 -4.72
CA ASN A 70 0.17 1.20 -5.03
C ASN A 70 0.03 0.85 -6.51
N GLU A 71 0.38 1.77 -7.41
CA GLU A 71 0.30 1.54 -8.87
C GLU A 71 1.20 0.37 -9.28
N ARG A 72 2.43 0.34 -8.80
CA ARG A 72 3.37 -0.75 -9.07
C ARG A 72 2.88 -2.08 -8.48
N LEU A 73 2.36 -2.06 -7.26
CA LEU A 73 1.79 -3.26 -6.63
C LEU A 73 0.57 -3.78 -7.39
N GLU A 74 -0.34 -2.90 -7.81
CA GLU A 74 -1.52 -3.28 -8.60
C GLU A 74 -1.11 -3.87 -9.96
N SER A 75 -0.13 -3.28 -10.63
CA SER A 75 0.41 -3.78 -11.90
C SER A 75 0.99 -5.20 -11.74
N LEU A 76 1.78 -5.43 -10.69
CA LEU A 76 2.36 -6.75 -10.42
C LEU A 76 1.29 -7.79 -10.05
N ILE A 77 0.29 -7.40 -9.26
CA ILE A 77 -0.84 -8.29 -8.92
C ILE A 77 -1.62 -8.67 -10.19
N ASP A 78 -1.88 -7.71 -11.06
CA ASP A 78 -2.59 -7.97 -12.33
C ASP A 78 -1.80 -8.91 -13.23
N GLU A 79 -0.49 -8.74 -13.34
CA GLU A 79 0.38 -9.64 -14.10
C GLU A 79 0.38 -11.06 -13.54
N MET A 80 0.51 -11.20 -12.21
CA MET A 80 0.51 -12.51 -11.54
C MET A 80 -0.87 -13.17 -11.48
N SER A 81 -1.95 -12.43 -11.63
CA SER A 81 -3.32 -12.95 -11.49
C SER A 81 -3.73 -13.95 -12.58
N ASN A 82 -3.00 -13.99 -13.68
CA ASN A 82 -3.24 -14.89 -14.81
C ASN A 82 -2.59 -16.28 -14.62
N THR A 83 -2.00 -16.54 -13.46
CA THR A 83 -1.39 -17.83 -13.14
C THR A 83 -2.42 -18.92 -12.83
N ARG A 84 -2.05 -20.18 -13.06
CA ARG A 84 -2.83 -21.36 -12.67
C ARG A 84 -2.54 -21.82 -11.24
N SER A 85 -1.54 -21.25 -10.58
CA SER A 85 -1.16 -21.64 -9.21
C SER A 85 -2.20 -21.14 -8.20
N VAL A 86 -2.95 -22.06 -7.60
CA VAL A 86 -3.94 -21.74 -6.54
C VAL A 86 -3.25 -21.10 -5.33
N THR A 87 -2.05 -21.57 -4.98
CA THR A 87 -1.28 -21.05 -3.86
C THR A 87 -0.87 -19.61 -4.09
N LEU A 88 -0.40 -19.29 -5.30
CA LEU A 88 -0.05 -17.93 -5.68
C LEU A 88 -1.29 -17.02 -5.69
N LEU A 89 -2.41 -17.46 -6.27
CA LEU A 89 -3.67 -16.70 -6.26
C LEU A 89 -4.16 -16.44 -4.84
N THR A 90 -3.99 -17.38 -3.92
CA THR A 90 -4.35 -17.20 -2.51
C THR A 90 -3.47 -16.14 -1.85
N ALA A 91 -2.15 -16.19 -2.09
CA ALA A 91 -1.21 -15.20 -1.58
C ALA A 91 -1.52 -13.80 -2.13
N LEU A 92 -1.86 -13.67 -3.42
CA LEU A 92 -2.23 -12.39 -4.04
C LEU A 92 -3.44 -11.73 -3.38
N ASN A 93 -4.39 -12.53 -2.85
CA ASN A 93 -5.56 -12.00 -2.15
C ASN A 93 -5.24 -11.45 -0.75
N THR A 94 -4.05 -11.68 -0.22
CA THR A 94 -3.66 -11.19 1.12
C THR A 94 -3.06 -9.80 1.12
N TYR A 95 -2.77 -9.22 -0.07
CA TYR A 95 -2.25 -7.87 -0.16
C TYR A 95 -3.23 -6.83 0.41
N PRO A 96 -2.75 -5.92 1.26
CA PRO A 96 -3.59 -4.85 1.77
C PRO A 96 -3.91 -3.85 0.66
N VAL A 97 -5.10 -3.28 0.73
CA VAL A 97 -5.44 -2.10 -0.08
C VAL A 97 -5.03 -0.87 0.70
N ILE A 98 -4.00 -0.17 0.25
CA ILE A 98 -3.63 1.11 0.83
C ILE A 98 -4.59 2.17 0.29
N PRO A 99 -5.32 2.90 1.14
CA PRO A 99 -6.22 3.94 0.68
C PRO A 99 -5.42 5.14 0.14
N ILE A 100 -5.40 5.31 -1.18
CA ILE A 100 -4.69 6.39 -1.88
C ILE A 100 -5.23 7.77 -1.44
N HIS A 101 -6.52 7.85 -1.10
CA HIS A 101 -7.20 9.09 -0.72
C HIS A 101 -7.30 9.31 0.79
N ALA A 102 -6.52 8.63 1.59
CA ALA A 102 -6.44 8.96 2.99
C ALA A 102 -5.77 10.33 3.13
N HIS A 103 -6.56 11.38 3.01
CA HIS A 103 -6.12 12.72 3.32
C HIS A 103 -5.58 12.72 4.74
N VAL A 104 -4.28 12.80 4.85
CA VAL A 104 -3.58 12.92 6.12
C VAL A 104 -4.03 14.18 6.85
N ARG A 105 -4.66 15.10 6.12
CA ARG A 105 -5.16 16.37 6.64
C ARG A 105 -6.68 16.47 6.51
N PRO A 106 -7.33 17.12 7.49
CA PRO A 106 -8.79 17.32 7.45
C PRO A 106 -9.25 18.21 6.30
N PHE A 107 -8.41 19.13 5.82
CA PHE A 107 -8.76 20.08 4.76
C PHE A 107 -7.69 20.12 3.67
N ARG A 108 -8.11 20.39 2.44
CA ARG A 108 -7.22 20.64 1.30
C ARG A 108 -6.50 22.00 1.43
N ASN A 109 -7.09 22.96 2.15
CA ASN A 109 -6.55 24.30 2.32
C ASN A 109 -5.53 24.33 3.46
N TYR A 110 -4.31 24.79 3.16
CA TYR A 110 -3.21 24.92 4.13
C TYR A 110 -3.58 25.77 5.34
N TRP A 111 -4.20 26.93 5.12
CA TRP A 111 -4.58 27.86 6.19
C TRP A 111 -5.62 27.28 7.15
N LEU A 112 -6.61 26.54 6.61
CA LEU A 112 -7.60 25.85 7.44
C LEU A 112 -6.96 24.74 8.28
N ASN A 113 -5.98 24.03 7.74
CA ASN A 113 -5.23 23.03 8.50
C ASN A 113 -4.41 23.67 9.63
N LEU A 114 -3.73 24.79 9.34
CA LEU A 114 -2.97 25.54 10.34
C LEU A 114 -3.89 26.05 11.45
N LEU A 115 -5.05 26.62 11.10
CA LEU A 115 -6.06 27.07 12.05
C LEU A 115 -6.56 25.91 12.93
N CYS A 116 -6.83 24.74 12.36
CA CYS A 116 -7.18 23.53 13.12
C CYS A 116 -6.09 23.12 14.10
N GLY A 117 -4.82 23.26 13.74
CA GLY A 117 -3.70 23.01 14.63
C GLY A 117 -3.63 23.97 15.83
N ILE A 118 -4.03 25.21 15.64
CA ILE A 118 -4.04 26.24 16.69
C ILE A 118 -5.22 26.05 17.66
N VAL A 119 -6.39 25.64 17.17
CA VAL A 119 -7.56 25.33 18.02
C VAL A 119 -7.36 23.97 18.70
N PHE A 120 -6.75 24.00 19.89
CA PHE A 120 -6.23 22.84 20.58
C PHE A 120 -7.17 21.62 20.66
N PRO A 121 -8.46 21.70 21.03
CA PRO A 121 -9.32 20.51 21.11
C PRO A 121 -9.52 19.84 19.74
N ILE A 122 -9.71 20.63 18.70
CA ILE A 122 -9.93 20.16 17.34
C ILE A 122 -8.63 19.60 16.77
N GLY A 123 -7.53 20.32 16.91
CA GLY A 123 -6.21 19.88 16.47
C GLY A 123 -5.77 18.59 17.10
N LEU A 124 -6.06 18.40 18.40
CA LEU A 124 -5.72 17.17 19.13
C LEU A 124 -6.52 15.96 18.61
N PHE A 125 -7.81 16.13 18.32
CA PHE A 125 -8.64 15.10 17.73
C PHE A 125 -8.09 14.62 16.37
N PHE A 126 -7.78 15.56 15.47
CA PHE A 126 -7.20 15.23 14.18
C PHE A 126 -5.79 14.66 14.29
N TYR A 127 -4.98 15.13 15.24
CA TYR A 127 -3.66 14.57 15.51
C TYR A 127 -3.73 13.07 15.84
N PHE A 128 -4.60 12.65 16.74
CA PHE A 128 -4.76 11.24 17.06
C PHE A 128 -5.29 10.43 15.88
N ARG A 129 -6.18 11.00 15.09
CA ARG A 129 -6.69 10.35 13.87
C ARG A 129 -5.58 10.13 12.84
N ILE A 130 -4.74 11.13 12.60
CA ILE A 130 -3.60 11.04 11.70
C ILE A 130 -2.57 10.03 12.23
N TRP A 131 -2.31 10.04 13.52
CA TRP A 131 -1.38 9.10 14.13
C TRP A 131 -1.89 7.66 14.01
N ALA A 132 -3.14 7.41 14.30
CA ALA A 132 -3.76 6.09 14.09
C ALA A 132 -3.67 5.63 12.63
N PHE A 133 -3.85 6.55 11.67
CA PHE A 133 -3.67 6.28 10.25
C PHE A 133 -2.22 5.88 9.94
N ARG A 134 -1.23 6.62 10.45
CA ARG A 134 0.20 6.31 10.25
C ARG A 134 0.57 4.91 10.78
N ILE A 135 0.03 4.53 11.93
CA ILE A 135 0.24 3.18 12.49
C ILE A 135 -0.36 2.12 11.56
N ARG A 136 -1.54 2.35 11.00
CA ARG A 136 -2.15 1.43 10.02
C ARG A 136 -1.32 1.34 8.76
N LEU A 137 -0.89 2.47 8.22
CA LEU A 137 -0.04 2.53 7.03
C LEU A 137 1.27 1.75 7.25
N ASN A 138 1.91 1.90 8.41
CA ASN A 138 3.10 1.10 8.74
C ASN A 138 2.80 -0.41 8.73
N LYS A 139 1.68 -0.83 9.32
CA LYS A 139 1.27 -2.24 9.32
C LYS A 139 0.97 -2.75 7.90
N ASP A 140 0.38 -1.92 7.05
CA ASP A 140 0.11 -2.28 5.68
C ASP A 140 1.40 -2.42 4.87
N MET A 141 2.40 -1.52 5.08
CA MET A 141 3.74 -1.65 4.49
C MET A 141 4.44 -2.94 4.96
N GLU A 142 4.42 -3.24 6.25
CA GLU A 142 4.98 -4.49 6.78
C GLU A 142 4.28 -5.73 6.21
N ARG A 143 2.96 -5.65 5.98
CA ARG A 143 2.20 -6.72 5.36
C ARG A 143 2.56 -6.91 3.90
N ILE A 144 2.76 -5.82 3.14
CA ILE A 144 3.23 -5.90 1.74
C ILE A 144 4.58 -6.60 1.70
N ILE A 145 5.54 -6.18 2.52
CA ILE A 145 6.88 -6.77 2.57
C ILE A 145 6.80 -8.28 2.82
N LYS A 146 6.03 -8.68 3.85
CA LYS A 146 5.87 -10.10 4.18
C LYS A 146 5.19 -10.88 3.06
N THR A 147 4.13 -10.35 2.46
CA THR A 147 3.44 -11.03 1.36
C THR A 147 4.34 -11.14 0.13
N ASN A 148 5.18 -10.14 -0.15
CA ASN A 148 6.17 -10.23 -1.23
C ASN A 148 7.16 -11.37 -0.99
N GLU A 149 7.66 -11.53 0.25
CA GLU A 149 8.55 -12.64 0.62
C GLU A 149 7.86 -14.00 0.42
N ASP A 150 6.60 -14.13 0.86
CA ASP A 150 5.81 -15.35 0.68
C ASP A 150 5.58 -15.66 -0.81
N VAL A 151 5.24 -14.66 -1.62
CA VAL A 151 5.01 -14.81 -3.07
C VAL A 151 6.30 -15.22 -3.80
N ILE A 152 7.42 -14.58 -3.49
CA ILE A 152 8.74 -14.94 -4.05
C ILE A 152 9.04 -16.40 -3.74
N GLY A 153 8.86 -16.85 -2.49
CA GLY A 153 9.09 -18.23 -2.09
C GLY A 153 8.16 -19.24 -2.77
N ILE A 154 6.95 -18.84 -3.19
CA ILE A 154 6.04 -19.68 -3.99
C ILE A 154 6.57 -19.79 -5.42
N ILE A 155 6.93 -18.67 -6.05
CA ILE A 155 7.46 -18.62 -7.41
C ILE A 155 8.72 -19.48 -7.52
N GLU A 156 9.68 -19.32 -6.60
CA GLU A 156 10.92 -20.07 -6.58
C GLU A 156 10.68 -21.60 -6.43
N ARG A 157 9.68 -22.00 -5.65
CA ARG A 157 9.30 -23.41 -5.52
C ARG A 157 8.64 -23.98 -6.77
N ASP A 158 7.82 -23.20 -7.44
CA ASP A 158 7.12 -23.63 -8.64
C ASP A 158 8.08 -23.73 -9.85
N GLN A 159 9.15 -22.92 -9.88
CA GLN A 159 10.21 -23.01 -10.89
C GLN A 159 11.14 -24.22 -10.71
N ASN A 160 11.26 -24.74 -9.49
CA ASN A 160 12.14 -25.89 -9.17
C ASN A 160 11.43 -27.25 -9.28
N LYS A 161 10.19 -27.31 -9.74
CA LYS A 161 9.44 -28.56 -10.02
C LYS A 161 9.47 -28.91 -11.48
#